data_d9d0ad604a82e3a58e8bb5a20b0ce336
#
_entry.id   d9d0ad604a82e3a58e8bb5a20b0ce336
#
_cell.length_a   1.000
_cell.length_b   1.000
_cell.length_c   1.000
_cell.angle_alpha   90.00
_cell.angle_beta   90.00
_cell.angle_gamma   90.00
#
_symmetry.space_group_name_H-M   'P 1'
#
loop_
_entity.id
_entity.type
_entity.pdbx_description
1 polymer ?
#
loop_
_entity_poly.entity_id
_entity_poly.type
_entity_poly.pdbx_seq_one_letter_code
_entity_poly.pdbx_strand_id
1 'polypeptide(L)'
;MKISKILLSAMAAVAVFASCAEQEVTVSVVPQPASIKAAGSGVAIAPVPVIDCQSLELQVLGQTFVEVAGGIALPNFTLSIDPKLEKEEYTLDSRKGSVKIAGGSEAGVWWGLQTALQIIYQSEDTFPGLVISDKPAFAYRGAMFDCCRHFFTIDQVKEFIDMVNLHKVNVLHWHLTEDQGWRPEIKSLPRLTEIGSVRKETLVGHYGSNTYDGTPHGGFYTQEEMKDIVAYAAARQMTVIPEIEMPGHASAALTAYPELGCKGKGYYVQTTWGVFDEIFCAGNPGTLKFFKKVLDEICEIFPSEYIHIGGDEAPRAEWEKCPKCQALMKEMGYTSEAQLQSYIVNNIEKYLNEKGRKIIGWDEILEGGVTQSATVMSWRGTDGGIAAAKMGNDVIMSPTTYFYLDYYQTADPEANNEPLAIGGCLPLEKCYEFDPFDGLNADEQHHIKGIQANLWTEYIPTYEQVEHMELPRIAALAEISWSNASKPEYPVFVENIEKALLPIYTARGYNFSPYAFEK
;
A
#
# COMPACT_ATOMS: atom_id res chain seq x y z
N MET A 1 -97.89 -16.68 18.35
CA MET A 1 -96.85 -15.70 18.62
C MET A 1 -95.52 -16.29 18.22
N LYS A 2 -94.99 -15.89 17.09
CA LYS A 2 -93.67 -16.39 16.56
C LYS A 2 -92.65 -15.28 16.68
N ILE A 3 -91.57 -15.53 17.40
CA ILE A 3 -90.44 -14.62 17.54
C ILE A 3 -89.42 -15.04 16.54
N SER A 4 -89.14 -14.15 15.56
CA SER A 4 -88.07 -14.33 14.57
C SER A 4 -86.69 -13.98 15.16
N LYS A 5 -85.74 -14.89 15.01
CA LYS A 5 -84.32 -14.65 15.31
C LYS A 5 -83.68 -14.07 14.09
N ILE A 6 -83.09 -12.88 14.21
CA ILE A 6 -82.20 -12.26 13.22
C ILE A 6 -80.82 -12.67 13.62
N LEU A 7 -80.10 -13.42 12.72
CA LEU A 7 -78.68 -13.68 12.81
C LEU A 7 -77.88 -12.49 12.15
N LEU A 8 -77.12 -11.77 12.94
CA LEU A 8 -76.14 -10.86 12.45
C LEU A 8 -74.84 -11.64 12.17
N SER A 9 -74.44 -11.73 10.89
CA SER A 9 -73.11 -12.25 10.49
C SER A 9 -72.10 -11.12 10.59
N ALA A 10 -71.23 -11.18 11.58
CA ALA A 10 -70.05 -10.31 11.62
C ALA A 10 -68.94 -10.91 10.73
N MET A 11 -68.68 -10.31 9.59
CA MET A 11 -67.45 -10.57 8.78
C MET A 11 -66.23 -9.90 9.45
N ALA A 12 -65.42 -10.72 10.12
CA ALA A 12 -64.12 -10.28 10.57
C ALA A 12 -63.16 -10.18 9.37
N ALA A 13 -62.82 -8.97 8.94
CA ALA A 13 -61.73 -8.73 7.98
C ALA A 13 -60.41 -8.97 8.71
N VAL A 14 -59.76 -10.09 8.43
CA VAL A 14 -58.37 -10.33 8.84
C VAL A 14 -57.48 -9.49 7.92
N ALA A 15 -57.01 -8.35 8.41
CA ALA A 15 -55.94 -7.60 7.78
C ALA A 15 -54.65 -8.41 7.97
N VAL A 16 -54.20 -9.07 6.91
CA VAL A 16 -52.85 -9.65 6.83
C VAL A 16 -51.87 -8.47 6.70
N PHE A 17 -51.30 -8.05 7.81
CA PHE A 17 -50.09 -7.24 7.75
C PHE A 17 -48.99 -8.15 7.24
N ALA A 18 -48.69 -8.07 5.96
CA ALA A 18 -47.44 -8.56 5.43
C ALA A 18 -46.32 -7.72 6.08
N SER A 19 -45.74 -8.23 7.15
CA SER A 19 -44.46 -7.77 7.64
C SER A 19 -43.48 -7.95 6.48
N CYS A 20 -43.00 -6.86 5.86
CA CYS A 20 -41.79 -6.90 5.07
C CYS A 20 -40.68 -7.24 6.05
N ALA A 21 -40.38 -8.52 6.22
CA ALA A 21 -39.12 -8.92 6.81
C ALA A 21 -38.05 -8.33 5.90
N GLU A 22 -37.15 -7.53 6.46
CA GLU A 22 -35.96 -7.11 5.73
C GLU A 22 -35.25 -8.39 5.28
N GLN A 23 -34.99 -8.48 3.98
CA GLN A 23 -34.31 -9.63 3.42
C GLN A 23 -32.86 -9.58 3.95
N GLU A 24 -32.42 -10.66 4.58
CA GLU A 24 -31.08 -10.72 5.18
C GLU A 24 -30.01 -10.63 4.10
N VAL A 25 -28.97 -9.83 4.33
CA VAL A 25 -27.81 -9.76 3.44
C VAL A 25 -26.97 -11.01 3.67
N THR A 26 -26.74 -11.78 2.61
CA THR A 26 -26.06 -13.09 2.68
C THR A 26 -24.63 -13.06 2.15
N VAL A 27 -24.09 -11.87 1.77
CA VAL A 27 -22.75 -11.72 1.24
C VAL A 27 -21.86 -10.90 2.17
N SER A 28 -20.59 -11.21 2.16
CA SER A 28 -19.52 -10.48 2.87
C SER A 28 -18.67 -9.70 1.87
N VAL A 29 -18.11 -8.58 2.31
CA VAL A 29 -17.17 -7.75 1.54
C VAL A 29 -16.10 -7.22 2.48
N VAL A 30 -14.84 -7.25 2.06
CA VAL A 30 -13.69 -6.69 2.80
C VAL A 30 -12.92 -5.74 1.86
N PRO A 31 -12.74 -4.47 2.24
CA PRO A 31 -13.31 -3.79 3.41
C PRO A 31 -14.83 -3.70 3.35
N GLN A 32 -15.47 -3.67 4.55
CA GLN A 32 -16.91 -3.64 4.69
C GLN A 32 -17.49 -2.33 4.13
N PRO A 33 -18.49 -2.40 3.21
CA PRO A 33 -19.12 -1.20 2.69
C PRO A 33 -19.89 -0.41 3.78
N ALA A 34 -19.90 0.91 3.66
CA ALA A 34 -20.63 1.79 4.57
C ALA A 34 -22.13 1.49 4.64
N SER A 35 -22.73 1.00 3.55
CA SER A 35 -24.12 0.52 3.53
C SER A 35 -24.28 -0.59 2.50
N ILE A 36 -24.86 -1.71 2.93
CA ILE A 36 -25.24 -2.83 2.07
C ILE A 36 -26.65 -3.30 2.45
N LYS A 37 -27.55 -3.42 1.45
CA LYS A 37 -28.94 -3.84 1.66
C LYS A 37 -29.36 -4.85 0.61
N ALA A 38 -29.99 -5.95 1.02
CA ALA A 38 -30.62 -6.89 0.11
C ALA A 38 -31.84 -6.25 -0.57
N ALA A 39 -31.99 -6.42 -1.88
CA ALA A 39 -33.08 -5.84 -2.65
C ALA A 39 -33.24 -6.50 -4.03
N GLY A 40 -34.47 -6.91 -4.34
CA GLY A 40 -34.80 -7.46 -5.66
C GLY A 40 -34.30 -8.90 -5.92
N SER A 41 -34.28 -9.33 -7.18
CA SER A 41 -34.03 -10.72 -7.57
C SER A 41 -32.57 -10.99 -8.02
N GLY A 42 -31.77 -9.94 -8.13
CA GLY A 42 -30.39 -10.07 -8.62
C GLY A 42 -30.26 -10.10 -10.14
N VAL A 43 -29.03 -10.41 -10.61
CA VAL A 43 -28.61 -10.41 -12.02
C VAL A 43 -27.95 -11.73 -12.35
N ALA A 44 -28.36 -12.39 -13.45
CA ALA A 44 -27.75 -13.64 -13.89
C ALA A 44 -26.26 -13.47 -14.23
N ILE A 45 -25.44 -14.42 -13.86
CA ILE A 45 -24.03 -14.52 -14.21
C ILE A 45 -23.93 -15.28 -15.55
N ALA A 46 -23.13 -14.78 -16.49
CA ALA A 46 -23.00 -15.33 -17.83
C ALA A 46 -21.51 -15.46 -18.23
N PRO A 47 -21.16 -16.44 -19.07
CA PRO A 47 -19.79 -16.63 -19.54
C PRO A 47 -19.21 -15.45 -20.33
N VAL A 48 -20.07 -14.66 -20.97
CA VAL A 48 -19.69 -13.49 -21.77
C VAL A 48 -20.51 -12.31 -21.25
N PRO A 49 -19.93 -11.46 -20.39
CA PRO A 49 -20.62 -10.30 -19.85
C PRO A 49 -20.74 -9.20 -20.90
N VAL A 50 -21.81 -8.42 -20.83
CA VAL A 50 -21.93 -7.14 -21.53
C VAL A 50 -21.58 -6.03 -20.53
N ILE A 51 -20.63 -5.17 -20.91
CA ILE A 51 -20.26 -3.98 -20.13
C ILE A 51 -20.74 -2.76 -20.91
N ASP A 52 -21.82 -2.15 -20.44
CA ASP A 52 -22.38 -0.91 -20.98
C ASP A 52 -21.75 0.29 -20.29
N CYS A 53 -21.17 1.22 -21.03
CA CYS A 53 -20.39 2.33 -20.50
C CYS A 53 -20.76 3.64 -21.19
N GLN A 54 -20.68 4.74 -20.43
CA GLN A 54 -20.96 6.09 -20.93
C GLN A 54 -19.78 6.74 -21.67
N SER A 55 -18.55 6.26 -21.45
CA SER A 55 -17.33 6.84 -22.02
C SER A 55 -16.31 5.77 -22.42
N LEU A 56 -15.30 6.17 -23.22
CA LEU A 56 -14.19 5.29 -23.61
C LEU A 56 -13.33 4.90 -22.41
N GLU A 57 -13.10 5.82 -21.47
CA GLU A 57 -12.34 5.60 -20.27
C GLU A 57 -12.96 4.48 -19.41
N LEU A 58 -14.30 4.53 -19.22
CA LEU A 58 -15.02 3.46 -18.51
C LEU A 58 -15.03 2.14 -19.29
N GLN A 59 -14.99 2.19 -20.63
CA GLN A 59 -14.87 0.97 -21.43
C GLN A 59 -13.50 0.31 -21.21
N VAL A 60 -12.42 1.07 -21.21
CA VAL A 60 -11.06 0.57 -20.90
C VAL A 60 -11.03 0.01 -19.49
N LEU A 61 -11.57 0.74 -18.50
CA LEU A 61 -11.64 0.28 -17.11
C LEU A 61 -12.39 -1.05 -16.98
N GLY A 62 -13.53 -1.18 -17.65
CA GLY A 62 -14.31 -2.41 -17.68
C GLY A 62 -13.55 -3.58 -18.32
N GLN A 63 -12.78 -3.33 -19.38
CA GLN A 63 -11.92 -4.35 -20.00
C GLN A 63 -10.79 -4.79 -19.05
N THR A 64 -10.11 -3.84 -18.40
CA THR A 64 -9.11 -4.14 -17.37
C THR A 64 -9.70 -4.99 -16.24
N PHE A 65 -10.95 -4.70 -15.83
CA PHE A 65 -11.62 -5.51 -14.82
C PHE A 65 -11.88 -6.95 -15.28
N VAL A 66 -12.28 -7.17 -16.53
CA VAL A 66 -12.46 -8.53 -17.09
C VAL A 66 -11.14 -9.30 -17.08
N GLU A 67 -10.03 -8.64 -17.39
CA GLU A 67 -8.69 -9.23 -17.31
C GLU A 67 -8.34 -9.63 -15.88
N VAL A 68 -8.53 -8.71 -14.92
CA VAL A 68 -8.29 -8.93 -13.47
C VAL A 68 -9.19 -10.03 -12.90
N ALA A 69 -10.42 -10.17 -13.41
CA ALA A 69 -11.35 -11.23 -13.02
C ALA A 69 -10.90 -12.64 -13.47
N GLY A 70 -9.89 -12.75 -14.33
CA GLY A 70 -9.24 -14.02 -14.64
C GLY A 70 -10.08 -15.03 -15.42
N GLY A 71 -11.06 -14.57 -16.22
CA GLY A 71 -11.88 -15.42 -17.09
C GLY A 71 -13.04 -16.15 -16.40
N ILE A 72 -13.37 -15.78 -15.15
CA ILE A 72 -14.60 -16.26 -14.51
C ILE A 72 -15.85 -15.67 -15.20
N ALA A 73 -16.99 -16.35 -15.06
CA ALA A 73 -18.27 -15.83 -15.52
C ALA A 73 -18.67 -14.59 -14.70
N LEU A 74 -19.19 -13.56 -15.37
CA LEU A 74 -19.53 -12.26 -14.79
C LEU A 74 -20.99 -11.88 -15.09
N PRO A 75 -21.66 -11.10 -14.24
CA PRO A 75 -22.93 -10.50 -14.60
C PRO A 75 -22.72 -9.40 -15.66
N ASN A 76 -23.81 -8.96 -16.32
CA ASN A 76 -23.76 -7.75 -17.12
C ASN A 76 -23.55 -6.52 -16.23
N PHE A 77 -22.72 -5.58 -16.64
CA PHE A 77 -22.45 -4.33 -15.93
C PHE A 77 -22.98 -3.12 -16.70
N THR A 78 -23.36 -2.08 -15.97
CA THR A 78 -23.56 -0.73 -16.48
C THR A 78 -22.71 0.22 -15.64
N LEU A 79 -21.70 0.84 -16.26
CA LEU A 79 -20.75 1.72 -15.59
C LEU A 79 -21.03 3.19 -15.93
N SER A 80 -21.02 4.06 -14.91
CA SER A 80 -21.30 5.49 -15.09
C SER A 80 -20.55 6.36 -14.09
N ILE A 81 -20.40 7.64 -14.41
CA ILE A 81 -19.93 8.67 -13.48
C ILE A 81 -21.13 9.46 -12.97
N ASP A 82 -21.22 9.61 -11.64
CA ASP A 82 -22.16 10.52 -10.99
C ASP A 82 -21.37 11.67 -10.32
N PRO A 83 -21.37 12.89 -10.86
CA PRO A 83 -20.59 14.01 -10.33
C PRO A 83 -21.07 14.53 -8.96
N LYS A 84 -22.12 13.94 -8.39
CA LYS A 84 -22.60 14.25 -7.03
C LYS A 84 -21.87 13.45 -5.97
N LEU A 85 -21.22 12.34 -6.35
CA LEU A 85 -20.42 11.50 -5.47
C LEU A 85 -19.03 12.10 -5.30
N GLU A 86 -18.38 11.81 -4.17
CA GLU A 86 -16.97 12.11 -3.94
C GLU A 86 -16.07 11.29 -4.89
N LYS A 87 -14.83 11.68 -5.09
CA LYS A 87 -13.92 11.10 -6.09
C LYS A 87 -13.86 9.56 -6.05
N GLU A 88 -13.73 8.97 -4.86
CA GLU A 88 -13.64 7.52 -4.69
C GLU A 88 -14.93 6.88 -4.16
N GLU A 89 -16.00 7.67 -3.99
CA GLU A 89 -17.32 7.18 -3.61
C GLU A 89 -17.99 6.45 -4.77
N TYR A 90 -18.74 5.38 -4.45
CA TYR A 90 -19.53 4.64 -5.44
C TYR A 90 -20.85 4.15 -4.88
N THR A 91 -21.77 3.86 -5.80
CA THR A 91 -23.00 3.11 -5.56
C THR A 91 -23.05 1.88 -6.45
N LEU A 92 -23.59 0.75 -5.94
CA LEU A 92 -23.85 -0.45 -6.70
C LEU A 92 -25.31 -0.84 -6.53
N ASP A 93 -26.02 -1.07 -7.64
CA ASP A 93 -27.43 -1.49 -7.69
C ASP A 93 -27.59 -2.69 -8.63
N SER A 94 -27.87 -3.85 -8.06
CA SER A 94 -28.05 -5.12 -8.79
C SER A 94 -29.46 -5.70 -8.69
N ARG A 95 -30.46 -4.86 -8.46
CA ARG A 95 -31.85 -5.31 -8.29
C ARG A 95 -32.43 -6.05 -9.49
N LYS A 96 -32.02 -5.70 -10.70
CA LYS A 96 -32.38 -6.37 -11.96
C LYS A 96 -31.60 -5.87 -13.18
N GLY A 97 -31.52 -6.70 -14.20
CA GLY A 97 -31.02 -6.32 -15.54
C GLY A 97 -29.50 -6.38 -15.63
N SER A 98 -28.77 -5.45 -15.02
CA SER A 98 -27.33 -5.41 -14.92
C SER A 98 -26.90 -4.97 -13.52
N VAL A 99 -25.68 -5.25 -13.13
CA VAL A 99 -25.02 -4.65 -11.97
C VAL A 99 -24.61 -3.23 -12.36
N LYS A 100 -25.32 -2.25 -11.84
CA LYS A 100 -25.09 -0.83 -12.13
C LYS A 100 -24.12 -0.27 -11.10
N ILE A 101 -22.99 0.25 -11.56
CA ILE A 101 -22.01 0.91 -10.72
C ILE A 101 -21.87 2.36 -11.17
N ALA A 102 -22.10 3.29 -10.24
CA ALA A 102 -21.87 4.71 -10.47
C ALA A 102 -20.80 5.17 -9.47
N GLY A 103 -19.71 5.77 -9.96
CA GLY A 103 -18.65 6.35 -9.15
C GLY A 103 -18.55 7.86 -9.30
N GLY A 104 -17.97 8.55 -8.33
CA GLY A 104 -17.65 9.98 -8.46
C GLY A 104 -16.54 10.25 -9.49
N SER A 105 -15.72 9.23 -9.76
CA SER A 105 -14.74 9.18 -10.84
C SER A 105 -14.51 7.72 -11.26
N GLU A 106 -13.58 7.48 -12.20
CA GLU A 106 -13.13 6.15 -12.60
C GLU A 106 -12.65 5.33 -11.38
N ALA A 107 -12.02 5.97 -10.38
CA ALA A 107 -11.60 5.30 -9.17
C ALA A 107 -12.79 4.78 -8.34
N GLY A 108 -13.85 5.57 -8.18
CA GLY A 108 -15.07 5.11 -7.51
C GLY A 108 -15.70 3.91 -8.23
N VAL A 109 -15.76 3.95 -9.57
CA VAL A 109 -16.25 2.81 -10.37
C VAL A 109 -15.37 1.58 -10.16
N TRP A 110 -14.05 1.74 -10.14
CA TRP A 110 -13.09 0.64 -9.93
C TRP A 110 -13.29 -0.04 -8.56
N TRP A 111 -13.46 0.75 -7.50
CA TRP A 111 -13.72 0.18 -6.17
C TRP A 111 -15.07 -0.54 -6.08
N GLY A 112 -16.06 -0.04 -6.81
CA GLY A 112 -17.34 -0.75 -6.97
C GLY A 112 -17.18 -2.09 -7.71
N LEU A 113 -16.30 -2.15 -8.71
CA LEU A 113 -15.97 -3.38 -9.44
C LEU A 113 -15.19 -4.37 -8.54
N GLN A 114 -14.25 -3.91 -7.69
CA GLN A 114 -13.58 -4.78 -6.71
C GLN A 114 -14.57 -5.37 -5.69
N THR A 115 -15.54 -4.57 -5.24
CA THR A 115 -16.64 -5.07 -4.41
C THR A 115 -17.48 -6.11 -5.15
N ALA A 116 -17.83 -5.85 -6.41
CA ALA A 116 -18.57 -6.82 -7.22
C ALA A 116 -17.79 -8.13 -7.42
N LEU A 117 -16.47 -8.07 -7.60
CA LEU A 117 -15.62 -9.25 -7.74
C LEU A 117 -15.73 -10.18 -6.52
N GLN A 118 -15.64 -9.62 -5.31
CA GLN A 118 -15.77 -10.40 -4.08
C GLN A 118 -17.17 -11.06 -3.96
N ILE A 119 -18.22 -10.36 -4.37
CA ILE A 119 -19.59 -10.89 -4.35
C ILE A 119 -19.76 -11.99 -5.41
N ILE A 120 -19.17 -11.85 -6.59
CA ILE A 120 -19.21 -12.88 -7.66
C ILE A 120 -18.63 -14.18 -7.17
N TYR A 121 -17.50 -14.16 -6.46
CA TYR A 121 -16.89 -15.38 -5.91
C TYR A 121 -17.72 -16.09 -4.84
N GLN A 122 -18.71 -15.41 -4.26
CA GLN A 122 -19.69 -15.97 -3.32
C GLN A 122 -21.00 -16.38 -4.01
N SER A 123 -21.11 -16.18 -5.33
CA SER A 123 -22.32 -16.38 -6.11
C SER A 123 -22.17 -17.62 -7.01
N GLU A 124 -23.26 -18.36 -7.20
CA GLU A 124 -23.30 -19.47 -8.18
C GLU A 124 -23.70 -18.91 -9.55
N ASP A 125 -24.99 -18.96 -9.90
CA ASP A 125 -25.51 -18.53 -11.21
C ASP A 125 -26.11 -17.12 -11.21
N THR A 126 -26.21 -16.48 -10.04
CA THR A 126 -26.89 -15.19 -9.88
C THR A 126 -26.16 -14.31 -8.90
N PHE A 127 -25.72 -13.14 -9.37
CA PHE A 127 -25.29 -12.04 -8.52
C PHE A 127 -26.50 -11.57 -7.70
N PRO A 128 -26.43 -11.53 -6.36
CA PRO A 128 -27.60 -11.23 -5.53
C PRO A 128 -28.11 -9.81 -5.76
N GLY A 129 -29.43 -9.62 -5.52
CA GLY A 129 -30.03 -8.29 -5.57
C GLY A 129 -29.62 -7.46 -4.37
N LEU A 130 -28.83 -6.42 -4.60
CA LEU A 130 -28.25 -5.57 -3.58
C LEU A 130 -28.32 -4.09 -3.97
N VAL A 131 -28.31 -3.23 -2.95
CA VAL A 131 -27.98 -1.80 -3.07
C VAL A 131 -26.87 -1.49 -2.09
N ILE A 132 -25.74 -1.00 -2.62
CA ILE A 132 -24.54 -0.63 -1.85
C ILE A 132 -24.26 0.86 -2.06
N SER A 133 -23.84 1.56 -1.00
CA SER A 133 -23.28 2.90 -1.05
C SER A 133 -22.04 2.90 -0.17
N ASP A 134 -20.90 3.38 -0.71
CA ASP A 134 -19.61 3.18 -0.07
C ASP A 134 -18.58 4.22 -0.49
N LYS A 135 -17.64 4.53 0.41
CA LYS A 135 -16.48 5.39 0.18
C LYS A 135 -15.38 5.16 1.21
N PRO A 136 -14.11 5.42 0.86
CA PRO A 136 -13.01 5.28 1.80
C PRO A 136 -13.00 6.36 2.86
N ALA A 137 -12.49 6.03 4.07
CA ALA A 137 -12.20 6.99 5.13
C ALA A 137 -10.92 7.80 4.83
N PHE A 138 -9.91 7.17 4.21
CA PHE A 138 -8.64 7.81 3.88
C PHE A 138 -8.38 7.79 2.37
N ALA A 139 -7.84 8.91 1.87
CA ALA A 139 -7.43 9.05 0.47
C ALA A 139 -6.13 8.29 0.14
N TYR A 140 -5.26 8.07 1.13
CA TYR A 140 -4.02 7.31 0.98
C TYR A 140 -4.17 5.95 1.68
N ARG A 141 -4.01 4.87 0.93
CA ARG A 141 -4.04 3.48 1.41
C ARG A 141 -2.88 2.75 0.73
N GLY A 142 -1.75 2.67 1.44
CA GLY A 142 -0.47 2.28 0.87
C GLY A 142 -0.06 0.84 1.17
N ALA A 143 0.65 0.24 0.22
CA ALA A 143 1.47 -0.94 0.44
C ALA A 143 2.87 -0.66 -0.11
N MET A 144 3.91 -0.86 0.71
CA MET A 144 5.30 -0.74 0.30
C MET A 144 5.86 -2.11 -0.07
N PHE A 145 6.61 -2.14 -1.16
CA PHE A 145 7.32 -3.33 -1.61
C PHE A 145 8.81 -3.04 -1.78
N ASP A 146 9.63 -3.69 -0.95
CA ASP A 146 11.09 -3.65 -1.06
C ASP A 146 11.58 -4.60 -2.15
N CYS A 147 12.13 -4.03 -3.23
CA CYS A 147 12.77 -4.78 -4.31
C CYS A 147 14.32 -4.66 -4.25
N CYS A 148 14.87 -4.17 -3.14
CA CYS A 148 16.29 -3.91 -2.99
C CYS A 148 17.01 -5.01 -2.22
N ARG A 149 16.48 -5.45 -1.07
CA ARG A 149 17.08 -6.56 -0.30
C ARG A 149 16.99 -7.85 -1.09
N HIS A 150 15.82 -8.14 -1.68
CA HIS A 150 15.69 -9.13 -2.75
C HIS A 150 15.09 -8.47 -4.00
N PHE A 151 15.61 -8.85 -5.17
CA PHE A 151 15.14 -8.31 -6.45
C PHE A 151 13.99 -9.16 -6.95
N PHE A 152 12.88 -8.50 -7.33
CA PHE A 152 11.71 -9.12 -7.93
C PHE A 152 11.52 -8.65 -9.36
N THR A 153 11.03 -9.54 -10.23
CA THR A 153 10.81 -9.22 -11.64
C THR A 153 9.63 -8.28 -11.83
N ILE A 154 9.54 -7.65 -13.00
CA ILE A 154 8.40 -6.79 -13.35
C ILE A 154 7.07 -7.53 -13.26
N ASP A 155 7.02 -8.81 -13.65
CA ASP A 155 5.81 -9.62 -13.56
C ASP A 155 5.39 -9.82 -12.10
N GLN A 156 6.34 -10.08 -11.19
CA GLN A 156 6.08 -10.20 -9.76
C GLN A 156 5.61 -8.86 -9.13
N VAL A 157 6.15 -7.72 -9.58
CA VAL A 157 5.65 -6.41 -9.15
C VAL A 157 4.21 -6.17 -9.63
N LYS A 158 3.85 -6.62 -10.84
CA LYS A 158 2.46 -6.57 -11.33
C LYS A 158 1.53 -7.48 -10.54
N GLU A 159 1.98 -8.67 -10.18
CA GLU A 159 1.23 -9.60 -9.31
C GLU A 159 1.01 -8.98 -7.92
N PHE A 160 2.03 -8.32 -7.34
CA PHE A 160 1.88 -7.59 -6.09
C PHE A 160 0.84 -6.47 -6.20
N ILE A 161 0.85 -5.68 -7.28
CA ILE A 161 -0.16 -4.66 -7.56
C ILE A 161 -1.56 -5.28 -7.57
N ASP A 162 -1.77 -6.38 -8.30
CA ASP A 162 -3.09 -7.04 -8.39
C ASP A 162 -3.54 -7.61 -7.04
N MET A 163 -2.61 -8.16 -6.27
CA MET A 163 -2.87 -8.72 -4.96
C MET A 163 -3.34 -7.64 -3.95
N VAL A 164 -2.60 -6.54 -3.82
CA VAL A 164 -2.98 -5.48 -2.87
C VAL A 164 -4.16 -4.63 -3.35
N ASN A 165 -4.32 -4.46 -4.67
CA ASN A 165 -5.44 -3.71 -5.25
C ASN A 165 -6.80 -4.39 -5.06
N LEU A 166 -6.84 -5.73 -4.96
CA LEU A 166 -8.03 -6.49 -4.55
C LEU A 166 -8.61 -5.98 -3.22
N HIS A 167 -7.74 -5.50 -2.33
CA HIS A 167 -8.07 -4.96 -1.01
C HIS A 167 -8.34 -3.43 -1.04
N LYS A 168 -8.53 -2.85 -2.21
CA LYS A 168 -8.75 -1.41 -2.42
C LYS A 168 -7.57 -0.53 -1.98
N VAL A 169 -6.36 -1.06 -1.92
CA VAL A 169 -5.12 -0.28 -1.80
C VAL A 169 -4.93 0.52 -3.08
N ASN A 170 -4.60 1.81 -2.96
CA ASN A 170 -4.49 2.73 -4.09
C ASN A 170 -3.09 3.36 -4.26
N VAL A 171 -2.13 2.99 -3.43
CA VAL A 171 -0.75 3.46 -3.54
C VAL A 171 0.20 2.26 -3.43
N LEU A 172 1.07 2.10 -4.44
CA LEU A 172 2.28 1.31 -4.34
C LEU A 172 3.42 2.25 -3.94
N HIS A 173 3.98 2.08 -2.77
CA HIS A 173 5.26 2.66 -2.39
C HIS A 173 6.36 1.69 -2.84
N TRP A 174 7.12 2.05 -3.86
CA TRP A 174 8.13 1.17 -4.46
C TRP A 174 9.51 1.53 -3.96
N HIS A 175 10.06 0.70 -3.07
CA HIS A 175 11.39 0.90 -2.51
C HIS A 175 12.46 0.40 -3.48
N LEU A 176 13.23 1.35 -4.04
CA LEU A 176 14.05 1.13 -5.23
C LEU A 176 15.56 1.29 -5.02
N THR A 177 16.00 1.85 -3.88
CA THR A 177 17.43 2.10 -3.64
C THR A 177 17.80 1.77 -2.21
N GLU A 178 18.93 1.03 -2.04
CA GLU A 178 19.32 0.48 -0.74
C GLU A 178 20.83 0.12 -0.73
N ASP A 179 21.36 -0.22 0.44
CA ASP A 179 22.73 -0.69 0.63
C ASP A 179 23.05 -1.97 -0.15
N GLN A 180 22.05 -2.86 -0.32
CA GLN A 180 22.19 -4.16 -0.99
C GLN A 180 21.88 -4.11 -2.48
N GLY A 181 21.45 -2.96 -3.00
CA GLY A 181 21.20 -2.81 -4.42
C GLY A 181 20.52 -1.51 -4.82
N TRP A 182 20.97 -0.94 -5.92
CA TRP A 182 20.33 0.17 -6.63
C TRP A 182 19.53 -0.39 -7.80
N ARG A 183 18.23 -0.14 -7.87
CA ARG A 183 17.35 -0.78 -8.86
C ARG A 183 16.94 0.10 -10.05
N PRO A 184 16.69 1.41 -9.94
CA PRO A 184 16.24 2.20 -11.09
C PRO A 184 17.37 2.55 -12.04
N GLU A 185 17.16 2.33 -13.34
CA GLU A 185 18.07 2.84 -14.38
C GLU A 185 18.03 4.37 -14.40
N ILE A 186 19.20 4.99 -14.23
CA ILE A 186 19.44 6.42 -14.41
C ILE A 186 20.41 6.59 -15.57
N LYS A 187 19.90 6.91 -16.74
CA LYS A 187 20.69 6.94 -18.00
C LYS A 187 21.88 7.92 -17.94
N SER A 188 21.73 9.04 -17.21
CA SER A 188 22.84 9.99 -16.99
C SER A 188 23.88 9.51 -15.97
N LEU A 189 23.60 8.41 -15.24
CA LEU A 189 24.44 7.85 -14.18
C LEU A 189 24.52 6.32 -14.29
N PRO A 190 25.02 5.76 -15.41
CA PRO A 190 24.91 4.33 -15.73
C PRO A 190 25.59 3.40 -14.73
N ARG A 191 26.64 3.86 -14.03
CA ARG A 191 27.35 3.06 -13.02
C ARG A 191 26.45 2.65 -11.85
N LEU A 192 25.32 3.34 -11.60
CA LEU A 192 24.37 2.97 -10.56
C LEU A 192 23.81 1.56 -10.80
N THR A 193 23.47 1.21 -12.04
CA THR A 193 23.00 -0.12 -12.41
C THR A 193 24.13 -1.06 -12.82
N GLU A 194 25.18 -0.58 -13.50
CA GLU A 194 26.32 -1.41 -13.90
C GLU A 194 27.12 -1.97 -12.70
N ILE A 195 27.18 -1.24 -11.58
CA ILE A 195 27.96 -1.58 -10.39
C ILE A 195 27.05 -1.78 -9.17
N GLY A 196 26.13 -0.85 -8.93
CA GLY A 196 25.32 -0.81 -7.71
C GLY A 196 24.17 -1.82 -7.67
N SER A 197 23.80 -2.44 -8.80
CA SER A 197 22.63 -3.32 -8.85
C SER A 197 22.89 -4.76 -8.43
N VAL A 198 24.13 -5.18 -8.24
CA VAL A 198 24.50 -6.58 -7.95
C VAL A 198 25.42 -6.67 -6.74
N ARG A 199 25.05 -7.48 -5.75
CA ARG A 199 25.93 -7.90 -4.65
C ARG A 199 26.54 -9.27 -4.95
N LYS A 200 27.72 -9.56 -4.40
CA LYS A 200 28.49 -10.78 -4.72
C LYS A 200 27.92 -12.06 -4.12
N GLU A 201 27.19 -11.96 -3.01
CA GLU A 201 26.62 -13.06 -2.23
C GLU A 201 25.58 -12.52 -1.25
N THR A 202 24.81 -13.39 -0.62
CA THR A 202 23.79 -12.99 0.37
C THR A 202 23.98 -13.74 1.69
N LEU A 203 23.79 -13.05 2.82
CA LEU A 203 23.75 -13.66 4.16
C LEU A 203 22.66 -14.75 4.21
N VAL A 204 23.01 -15.91 4.76
CA VAL A 204 22.10 -17.04 5.02
C VAL A 204 21.74 -17.10 6.50
N GLY A 205 20.44 -17.20 6.80
CA GLY A 205 19.94 -17.18 8.17
C GLY A 205 19.87 -15.76 8.74
N HIS A 206 19.71 -15.65 10.06
CA HIS A 206 19.60 -14.35 10.71
C HIS A 206 20.90 -13.55 10.69
N TYR A 207 20.76 -12.24 10.85
CA TYR A 207 21.88 -11.32 11.05
C TYR A 207 22.84 -11.86 12.13
N GLY A 208 24.13 -11.85 11.80
CA GLY A 208 25.17 -12.38 12.68
C GLY A 208 25.50 -13.87 12.47
N SER A 209 24.83 -14.60 11.56
CA SER A 209 25.17 -15.99 11.22
C SER A 209 26.58 -16.12 10.60
N ASN A 210 27.05 -15.07 9.92
CA ASN A 210 28.31 -15.03 9.16
C ASN A 210 28.44 -16.15 8.12
N THR A 211 27.31 -16.70 7.65
CA THR A 211 27.24 -17.70 6.58
C THR A 211 26.67 -17.02 5.33
N TYR A 212 27.27 -17.28 4.16
CA TYR A 212 26.89 -16.68 2.89
C TYR A 212 26.65 -17.77 1.85
N ASP A 213 25.75 -17.50 0.91
CA ASP A 213 25.39 -18.43 -0.15
C ASP A 213 26.42 -18.50 -1.31
N GLY A 214 27.36 -17.56 -1.37
CA GLY A 214 28.39 -17.47 -2.42
C GLY A 214 27.82 -17.21 -3.81
N THR A 215 26.55 -16.77 -3.93
CA THR A 215 25.85 -16.58 -5.19
C THR A 215 25.57 -15.09 -5.42
N PRO A 216 25.99 -14.50 -6.55
CA PRO A 216 25.63 -13.13 -6.88
C PRO A 216 24.12 -12.95 -6.97
N HIS A 217 23.63 -11.89 -6.35
CA HIS A 217 22.21 -11.52 -6.37
C HIS A 217 22.03 -10.07 -6.82
N GLY A 218 21.03 -9.83 -7.68
CA GLY A 218 20.70 -8.48 -8.09
C GLY A 218 19.86 -8.43 -9.36
N GLY A 219 19.70 -7.22 -9.84
CA GLY A 219 18.92 -6.85 -11.00
C GLY A 219 18.61 -5.35 -10.94
N PHE A 220 18.04 -4.83 -12.00
CA PHE A 220 17.60 -3.44 -12.06
C PHE A 220 16.40 -3.34 -13.01
N TYR A 221 15.67 -2.24 -12.92
CA TYR A 221 14.55 -1.92 -13.79
C TYR A 221 14.98 -0.86 -14.78
N THR A 222 14.77 -1.11 -16.07
CA THR A 222 14.92 -0.10 -17.11
C THR A 222 13.86 0.99 -16.96
N GLN A 223 14.09 2.17 -17.50
CA GLN A 223 13.09 3.24 -17.46
C GLN A 223 11.79 2.84 -18.13
N GLU A 224 11.86 2.01 -19.18
CA GLU A 224 10.68 1.53 -19.89
C GLU A 224 9.87 0.52 -19.04
N GLU A 225 10.54 -0.36 -18.30
CA GLU A 225 9.89 -1.27 -17.34
C GLU A 225 9.23 -0.50 -16.19
N MET A 226 9.89 0.53 -15.65
CA MET A 226 9.29 1.37 -14.62
C MET A 226 8.05 2.11 -15.12
N LYS A 227 8.09 2.64 -16.35
CA LYS A 227 6.92 3.27 -16.99
C LYS A 227 5.78 2.28 -17.23
N ASP A 228 6.10 1.02 -17.57
CA ASP A 228 5.11 -0.03 -17.73
C ASP A 228 4.41 -0.35 -16.40
N ILE A 229 5.15 -0.43 -15.29
CA ILE A 229 4.56 -0.56 -13.93
C ILE A 229 3.65 0.63 -13.60
N VAL A 230 4.09 1.86 -13.89
CA VAL A 230 3.27 3.06 -13.66
C VAL A 230 1.97 2.99 -14.45
N ALA A 231 2.02 2.61 -15.74
CA ALA A 231 0.84 2.47 -16.58
C ALA A 231 -0.08 1.33 -16.10
N TYR A 232 0.50 0.19 -15.71
CA TYR A 232 -0.22 -0.96 -15.17
C TYR A 232 -0.98 -0.65 -13.88
N ALA A 233 -0.33 0.05 -12.95
CA ALA A 233 -0.94 0.52 -11.70
C ALA A 233 -2.04 1.56 -11.96
N ALA A 234 -1.79 2.53 -12.87
CA ALA A 234 -2.76 3.57 -13.23
C ALA A 234 -4.05 2.98 -13.83
N ALA A 235 -3.95 1.93 -14.65
CA ALA A 235 -5.11 1.20 -15.19
C ALA A 235 -5.98 0.56 -14.09
N ARG A 236 -5.41 0.35 -12.88
CA ARG A 236 -6.04 -0.18 -11.66
C ARG A 236 -6.34 0.90 -10.62
N GLN A 237 -6.29 2.16 -11.02
CA GLN A 237 -6.51 3.32 -10.16
C GLN A 237 -5.53 3.39 -8.97
N MET A 238 -4.30 2.89 -9.17
CA MET A 238 -3.21 2.98 -8.20
C MET A 238 -2.15 3.99 -8.65
N THR A 239 -1.59 4.70 -7.68
CA THR A 239 -0.43 5.58 -7.87
C THR A 239 0.84 4.86 -7.42
N VAL A 240 1.93 4.94 -8.20
CA VAL A 240 3.24 4.45 -7.80
C VAL A 240 4.07 5.61 -7.27
N ILE A 241 4.51 5.52 -6.01
CA ILE A 241 5.42 6.47 -5.37
C ILE A 241 6.80 5.80 -5.26
N PRO A 242 7.81 6.27 -6.00
CA PRO A 242 9.15 5.73 -5.92
C PRO A 242 9.85 6.24 -4.67
N GLU A 243 10.67 5.39 -4.03
CA GLU A 243 11.58 5.79 -2.98
C GLU A 243 13.03 5.81 -3.48
N ILE A 244 13.69 6.93 -3.22
CA ILE A 244 15.12 7.17 -3.48
C ILE A 244 15.78 7.60 -2.18
N GLU A 245 16.52 6.71 -1.58
CA GLU A 245 17.14 6.89 -0.28
C GLU A 245 18.17 8.00 -0.23
N MET A 246 18.09 8.82 0.80
CA MET A 246 19.04 9.85 1.14
C MET A 246 18.89 10.31 2.61
N PRO A 247 19.96 10.57 3.33
CA PRO A 247 21.38 10.43 2.94
C PRO A 247 22.00 9.10 3.33
N GLY A 248 21.29 8.26 4.09
CA GLY A 248 21.67 6.90 4.51
C GLY A 248 21.38 5.87 3.42
N HIS A 249 21.47 4.59 3.77
CA HIS A 249 21.21 3.44 2.88
C HIS A 249 21.89 3.59 1.52
N ALA A 250 23.18 4.00 1.55
CA ALA A 250 23.87 4.58 0.42
C ALA A 250 24.97 3.68 -0.19
N SER A 251 25.25 2.50 0.41
CA SER A 251 26.43 1.70 0.07
C SER A 251 26.48 1.31 -1.41
N ALA A 252 25.36 0.92 -2.01
CA ALA A 252 25.31 0.57 -3.44
C ALA A 252 25.61 1.78 -4.33
N ALA A 253 25.01 2.93 -4.06
CA ALA A 253 25.25 4.16 -4.79
C ALA A 253 26.70 4.65 -4.62
N LEU A 254 27.25 4.59 -3.40
CA LEU A 254 28.63 4.98 -3.10
C LEU A 254 29.67 3.98 -3.65
N THR A 255 29.28 2.73 -3.86
CA THR A 255 30.12 1.77 -4.61
C THR A 255 30.27 2.22 -6.06
N ALA A 256 29.20 2.70 -6.66
CA ALA A 256 29.20 3.22 -8.02
C ALA A 256 29.89 4.59 -8.15
N TYR A 257 29.69 5.50 -7.18
CA TYR A 257 30.21 6.87 -7.17
C TYR A 257 30.87 7.20 -5.83
N PRO A 258 32.04 6.60 -5.52
CA PRO A 258 32.64 6.69 -4.19
C PRO A 258 33.05 8.11 -3.79
N GLU A 259 33.27 8.99 -4.75
CA GLU A 259 33.58 10.40 -4.51
C GLU A 259 32.47 11.18 -3.81
N LEU A 260 31.22 10.66 -3.78
CA LEU A 260 30.09 11.26 -3.12
C LEU A 260 30.00 10.95 -1.62
N GLY A 261 30.71 9.93 -1.14
CA GLY A 261 30.79 9.60 0.28
C GLY A 261 31.91 10.34 1.00
N CYS A 262 31.91 10.30 2.32
CA CYS A 262 32.89 10.98 3.16
C CYS A 262 34.30 10.42 3.02
N LYS A 263 34.45 9.09 2.88
CA LYS A 263 35.73 8.39 2.68
C LYS A 263 36.27 8.51 1.25
N GLY A 264 35.41 8.66 0.26
CA GLY A 264 35.75 8.76 -1.17
C GLY A 264 36.24 7.46 -1.81
N LYS A 265 36.25 6.34 -1.06
CA LYS A 265 36.69 5.01 -1.54
C LYS A 265 36.35 3.92 -0.53
N GLY A 266 36.44 2.66 -0.96
CA GLY A 266 36.36 1.49 -0.07
C GLY A 266 34.92 1.09 0.24
N TYR A 267 33.96 1.56 -0.55
CA TYR A 267 32.57 1.15 -0.50
C TYR A 267 32.35 -0.15 -1.29
N TYR A 268 31.36 -0.94 -0.91
CA TYR A 268 30.93 -2.13 -1.62
C TYR A 268 29.41 -2.32 -1.43
N VAL A 269 28.77 -2.96 -2.41
CA VAL A 269 27.36 -3.33 -2.30
C VAL A 269 27.22 -4.35 -1.18
N GLN A 270 26.41 -4.06 -0.18
CA GLN A 270 26.30 -4.88 1.04
C GLN A 270 25.75 -6.28 0.77
N THR A 271 26.24 -7.24 1.52
CA THR A 271 25.87 -8.66 1.40
C THR A 271 25.13 -9.19 2.61
N THR A 272 24.93 -8.35 3.60
CA THR A 272 24.23 -8.62 4.86
C THR A 272 23.19 -7.54 5.10
N TRP A 273 22.42 -7.71 6.17
CA TRP A 273 21.37 -6.81 6.59
C TRP A 273 21.84 -5.87 7.69
N GLY A 274 21.17 -4.74 7.88
CA GLY A 274 21.42 -3.79 8.96
C GLY A 274 21.70 -2.38 8.48
N VAL A 275 22.09 -1.51 9.41
CA VAL A 275 22.43 -0.10 9.19
C VAL A 275 23.94 0.02 9.05
N PHE A 276 24.40 0.67 7.98
CA PHE A 276 25.81 0.80 7.65
C PHE A 276 26.25 2.26 7.77
N ASP A 277 27.51 2.49 8.18
CA ASP A 277 28.08 3.84 8.34
C ASP A 277 28.25 4.61 7.01
N GLU A 278 28.11 3.94 5.86
CA GLU A 278 28.22 4.52 4.53
C GLU A 278 27.10 5.52 4.26
N ILE A 279 27.47 6.79 4.16
CA ILE A 279 26.51 7.89 4.01
C ILE A 279 27.01 8.89 2.96
N PHE A 280 26.08 9.51 2.23
CA PHE A 280 26.42 10.61 1.33
C PHE A 280 27.02 11.80 2.10
N CYS A 281 28.11 12.36 1.55
CA CYS A 281 28.82 13.47 2.17
C CYS A 281 28.03 14.78 2.02
N ALA A 282 27.43 15.27 3.10
CA ALA A 282 26.65 16.52 3.10
C ALA A 282 27.50 17.75 2.70
N GLY A 283 28.79 17.77 3.09
CA GLY A 283 29.73 18.83 2.75
C GLY A 283 30.30 18.74 1.33
N ASN A 284 29.89 17.75 0.54
CA ASN A 284 30.29 17.64 -0.86
C ASN A 284 29.21 18.25 -1.78
N PRO A 285 29.49 19.36 -2.49
CA PRO A 285 28.50 19.96 -3.39
C PRO A 285 28.10 19.05 -4.57
N GLY A 286 28.87 17.99 -4.84
CA GLY A 286 28.53 16.94 -5.79
C GLY A 286 27.31 16.12 -5.37
N THR A 287 27.07 15.95 -4.07
CA THR A 287 25.95 15.17 -3.52
C THR A 287 24.60 15.73 -3.95
N LEU A 288 24.34 17.01 -3.75
CA LEU A 288 23.09 17.63 -4.20
C LEU A 288 22.94 17.63 -5.73
N LYS A 289 24.04 17.74 -6.47
CA LYS A 289 24.01 17.66 -7.94
C LYS A 289 23.67 16.25 -8.40
N PHE A 290 24.17 15.24 -7.70
CA PHE A 290 23.87 13.83 -7.97
C PHE A 290 22.37 13.57 -7.76
N PHE A 291 21.81 13.89 -6.58
CA PHE A 291 20.40 13.69 -6.30
C PHE A 291 19.49 14.42 -7.30
N LYS A 292 19.83 15.66 -7.67
CA LYS A 292 19.05 16.41 -8.67
C LYS A 292 19.02 15.70 -10.02
N LYS A 293 20.13 15.10 -10.48
CA LYS A 293 20.15 14.31 -11.71
C LYS A 293 19.31 13.04 -11.62
N VAL A 294 19.39 12.32 -10.49
CA VAL A 294 18.56 11.15 -10.24
C VAL A 294 17.09 11.54 -10.27
N LEU A 295 16.72 12.56 -9.51
CA LEU A 295 15.32 13.00 -9.38
C LEU A 295 14.76 13.63 -10.66
N ASP A 296 15.61 14.19 -11.55
CA ASP A 296 15.17 14.63 -12.88
C ASP A 296 14.58 13.46 -13.66
N GLU A 297 15.30 12.34 -13.75
CA GLU A 297 14.86 11.16 -14.49
C GLU A 297 13.72 10.43 -13.77
N ILE A 298 13.75 10.36 -12.45
CA ILE A 298 12.67 9.78 -11.64
C ILE A 298 11.34 10.55 -11.85
N CYS A 299 11.37 11.88 -11.86
CA CYS A 299 10.18 12.70 -12.12
C CYS A 299 9.62 12.57 -13.55
N GLU A 300 10.44 12.20 -14.53
CA GLU A 300 10.00 11.90 -15.91
C GLU A 300 9.30 10.53 -16.01
N ILE A 301 9.68 9.58 -15.15
CA ILE A 301 9.13 8.22 -15.12
C ILE A 301 7.84 8.16 -14.30
N PHE A 302 7.87 8.76 -13.10
CA PHE A 302 6.78 8.68 -12.11
C PHE A 302 5.97 9.99 -12.08
N PRO A 303 4.70 9.96 -12.50
CA PRO A 303 3.84 11.16 -12.52
C PRO A 303 3.26 11.50 -11.14
N SER A 304 3.51 10.71 -10.10
CA SER A 304 3.00 10.90 -8.74
C SER A 304 3.29 12.30 -8.19
N GLU A 305 2.37 12.86 -7.43
CA GLU A 305 2.56 14.12 -6.72
C GLU A 305 3.74 14.02 -5.73
N TYR A 306 3.95 12.84 -5.16
CA TYR A 306 4.95 12.57 -4.14
C TYR A 306 6.14 11.77 -4.68
N ILE A 307 7.33 12.10 -4.16
CA ILE A 307 8.55 11.28 -4.22
C ILE A 307 8.94 10.99 -2.77
N HIS A 308 9.12 9.71 -2.45
CA HIS A 308 9.66 9.32 -1.15
C HIS A 308 11.19 9.43 -1.18
N ILE A 309 11.75 10.08 -0.19
CA ILE A 309 13.20 10.38 -0.14
C ILE A 309 13.95 9.58 0.94
N GLY A 310 13.28 8.60 1.55
CA GLY A 310 13.83 7.85 2.67
C GLY A 310 14.05 8.73 3.90
N GLY A 311 15.28 8.79 4.36
CA GLY A 311 15.69 9.67 5.46
C GLY A 311 15.82 8.96 6.80
N ASP A 312 15.55 7.67 6.82
CA ASP A 312 15.67 6.81 8.00
C ASP A 312 17.12 6.44 8.29
N GLU A 313 17.36 6.08 9.53
CA GLU A 313 18.56 5.41 10.03
C GLU A 313 19.90 6.01 9.56
N ALA A 314 19.95 7.29 9.20
CA ALA A 314 21.13 7.95 8.66
C ALA A 314 22.25 8.06 9.72
N PRO A 315 23.36 7.27 9.61
CA PRO A 315 24.44 7.30 10.58
C PRO A 315 25.22 8.59 10.50
N ARG A 316 25.63 9.14 11.64
CA ARG A 316 26.32 10.44 11.69
C ARG A 316 27.83 10.34 11.90
N ALA A 317 28.34 9.14 12.21
CA ALA A 317 29.74 8.89 12.54
C ALA A 317 30.75 9.31 11.45
N GLU A 318 30.36 9.17 10.19
CA GLU A 318 31.17 9.62 9.05
C GLU A 318 31.17 11.17 8.95
N TRP A 319 30.05 11.83 9.19
CA TRP A 319 29.96 13.30 9.14
C TRP A 319 30.75 13.96 10.25
N GLU A 320 30.77 13.39 11.46
CA GLU A 320 31.56 13.88 12.60
C GLU A 320 33.05 13.97 12.29
N LYS A 321 33.56 13.02 11.50
CA LYS A 321 34.98 12.90 11.13
C LYS A 321 35.32 13.57 9.81
N CYS A 322 34.32 13.92 8.99
CA CYS A 322 34.53 14.44 7.64
C CYS A 322 34.85 15.94 7.64
N PRO A 323 36.03 16.38 7.20
CA PRO A 323 36.40 17.80 7.17
C PRO A 323 35.42 18.67 6.34
N LYS A 324 34.86 18.09 5.26
CA LYS A 324 33.90 18.82 4.40
C LYS A 324 32.58 19.05 5.12
N CYS A 325 32.06 18.01 5.82
CA CYS A 325 30.81 18.12 6.60
C CYS A 325 30.98 19.10 7.76
N GLN A 326 32.10 19.02 8.50
CA GLN A 326 32.37 19.93 9.60
C GLN A 326 32.58 21.38 9.13
N ALA A 327 33.17 21.58 7.94
CA ALA A 327 33.28 22.90 7.33
C ALA A 327 31.91 23.47 6.97
N LEU A 328 31.01 22.68 6.39
CA LEU A 328 29.63 23.06 6.09
C LEU A 328 28.86 23.39 7.38
N MET A 329 28.99 22.58 8.42
CA MET A 329 28.36 22.87 9.74
C MET A 329 28.80 24.22 10.28
N LYS A 330 30.11 24.51 10.23
CA LYS A 330 30.64 25.79 10.68
C LYS A 330 30.13 26.96 9.84
N GLU A 331 30.08 26.82 8.52
CA GLU A 331 29.57 27.83 7.58
C GLU A 331 28.09 28.16 7.86
N MET A 332 27.28 27.11 8.08
CA MET A 332 25.84 27.24 8.30
C MET A 332 25.47 27.56 9.75
N GLY A 333 26.43 27.54 10.68
CA GLY A 333 26.19 27.73 12.10
C GLY A 333 25.45 26.55 12.75
N TYR A 334 25.55 25.34 12.18
CA TYR A 334 24.93 24.14 12.71
C TYR A 334 25.66 23.63 13.95
N THR A 335 24.89 23.09 14.90
CA THR A 335 25.38 22.62 16.19
C THR A 335 25.25 21.08 16.35
N SER A 336 24.62 20.41 15.38
CA SER A 336 24.39 18.97 15.37
C SER A 336 24.42 18.46 13.93
N GLU A 337 24.92 17.25 13.73
CA GLU A 337 24.91 16.53 12.44
C GLU A 337 23.49 16.24 11.94
N ALA A 338 22.47 16.18 12.83
CA ALA A 338 21.07 16.10 12.40
C ALA A 338 20.69 17.26 11.45
N GLN A 339 21.28 18.43 11.63
CA GLN A 339 21.04 19.58 10.76
C GLN A 339 21.69 19.44 9.37
N LEU A 340 22.71 18.56 9.23
CA LEU A 340 23.25 18.19 7.91
C LEU A 340 22.24 17.32 7.12
N GLN A 341 21.51 16.45 7.80
CA GLN A 341 20.42 15.70 7.19
C GLN A 341 19.34 16.66 6.69
N SER A 342 18.89 17.57 7.56
CA SER A 342 17.91 18.59 7.17
C SER A 342 18.42 19.51 6.05
N TYR A 343 19.71 19.78 5.99
CA TYR A 343 20.32 20.51 4.87
C TYR A 343 20.10 19.78 3.53
N ILE A 344 20.33 18.47 3.49
CA ILE A 344 20.08 17.68 2.29
C ILE A 344 18.57 17.65 1.99
N VAL A 345 17.75 17.23 2.96
CA VAL A 345 16.30 17.09 2.83
C VAL A 345 15.67 18.40 2.32
N ASN A 346 15.93 19.54 2.99
CA ASN A 346 15.32 20.82 2.63
C ASN A 346 15.77 21.33 1.24
N ASN A 347 17.03 21.07 0.83
CA ASN A 347 17.47 21.41 -0.52
C ASN A 347 16.79 20.54 -1.60
N ILE A 348 16.58 19.27 -1.32
CA ILE A 348 15.90 18.35 -2.25
C ILE A 348 14.41 18.63 -2.28
N GLU A 349 13.77 18.87 -1.13
CA GLU A 349 12.37 19.30 -1.06
C GLU A 349 12.12 20.56 -1.88
N LYS A 350 12.94 21.59 -1.66
CA LYS A 350 12.84 22.83 -2.46
C LYS A 350 12.94 22.53 -3.96
N TYR A 351 13.90 21.69 -4.35
CA TYR A 351 14.09 21.31 -5.75
C TYR A 351 12.88 20.58 -6.34
N LEU A 352 12.30 19.64 -5.59
CA LEU A 352 11.10 18.90 -6.00
C LEU A 352 9.86 19.81 -6.02
N ASN A 353 9.71 20.73 -5.06
CA ASN A 353 8.64 21.70 -5.06
C ASN A 353 8.68 22.64 -6.29
N GLU A 354 9.88 23.04 -6.75
CA GLU A 354 10.07 23.81 -8.01
C GLU A 354 9.61 23.01 -9.25
N LYS A 355 9.57 21.68 -9.16
CA LYS A 355 9.03 20.77 -10.20
C LYS A 355 7.56 20.41 -9.99
N GLY A 356 6.88 20.99 -9.00
CA GLY A 356 5.48 20.69 -8.66
C GLY A 356 5.31 19.34 -7.97
N ARG A 357 6.36 18.81 -7.34
CA ARG A 357 6.34 17.57 -6.55
C ARG A 357 6.48 17.89 -5.07
N LYS A 358 6.00 16.99 -4.21
CA LYS A 358 6.17 17.00 -2.76
C LYS A 358 7.03 15.85 -2.31
N ILE A 359 7.64 15.96 -1.13
CA ILE A 359 8.37 14.86 -0.53
C ILE A 359 7.51 14.10 0.48
N ILE A 360 7.78 12.80 0.60
CA ILE A 360 7.51 11.98 1.77
C ILE A 360 8.87 11.56 2.32
N GLY A 361 9.04 11.51 3.63
CA GLY A 361 10.22 10.92 4.27
C GLY A 361 9.84 10.24 5.57
N TRP A 362 10.66 9.28 5.97
CA TRP A 362 10.51 8.61 7.26
C TRP A 362 10.64 9.60 8.41
N ASP A 363 10.10 9.27 9.58
CA ASP A 363 9.92 10.25 10.66
C ASP A 363 11.22 10.84 11.25
N GLU A 364 12.39 10.28 10.91
CA GLU A 364 13.70 10.86 11.24
C GLU A 364 13.97 12.22 10.59
N ILE A 365 13.28 12.55 9.49
CA ILE A 365 13.43 13.89 8.88
C ILE A 365 13.03 15.02 9.83
N LEU A 366 12.24 14.71 10.88
CA LEU A 366 11.86 15.67 11.92
C LEU A 366 13.06 16.11 12.79
N GLU A 367 14.09 15.29 12.95
CA GLU A 367 15.14 15.47 13.95
C GLU A 367 15.99 16.75 13.76
N GLY A 368 16.21 17.15 12.54
CA GLY A 368 16.93 18.39 12.23
C GLY A 368 16.05 19.55 11.78
N GLY A 369 14.74 19.30 11.73
CA GLY A 369 13.69 20.24 11.30
C GLY A 369 13.35 20.08 9.83
N VAL A 370 12.04 20.08 9.54
CA VAL A 370 11.44 19.99 8.20
C VAL A 370 10.54 21.21 7.94
N THR A 371 10.22 21.43 6.68
CA THR A 371 9.22 22.42 6.28
C THR A 371 7.81 21.86 6.44
N GLN A 372 6.79 22.71 6.45
CA GLN A 372 5.39 22.27 6.51
C GLN A 372 4.89 21.57 5.23
N SER A 373 5.61 21.69 4.12
CA SER A 373 5.22 21.02 2.87
C SER A 373 5.67 19.55 2.79
N ALA A 374 6.58 19.14 3.68
CA ALA A 374 7.01 17.75 3.79
C ALA A 374 5.91 16.89 4.42
N THR A 375 5.64 15.73 3.84
CA THR A 375 4.80 14.70 4.44
C THR A 375 5.67 13.73 5.22
N VAL A 376 5.27 13.39 6.45
CA VAL A 376 6.02 12.52 7.35
C VAL A 376 5.41 11.13 7.37
N MET A 377 6.21 10.11 7.08
CA MET A 377 5.81 8.71 7.25
C MET A 377 6.31 8.19 8.59
N SER A 378 5.36 7.92 9.51
CA SER A 378 5.67 7.52 10.88
C SER A 378 5.79 6.01 10.98
N TRP A 379 7.01 5.49 11.19
CA TRP A 379 7.29 4.06 11.24
C TRP A 379 7.77 3.57 12.62
N ARG A 380 8.51 4.38 13.37
CA ARG A 380 9.03 4.05 14.72
C ARG A 380 7.93 4.06 15.81
N GLY A 381 6.74 3.55 15.49
CA GLY A 381 5.52 3.71 16.26
C GLY A 381 4.70 4.90 15.75
N THR A 382 3.86 5.48 16.63
CA THR A 382 2.96 6.59 16.27
C THR A 382 3.48 7.96 16.71
N ASP A 383 4.49 8.01 17.57
CA ASP A 383 4.98 9.26 18.19
C ASP A 383 5.49 10.27 17.16
N GLY A 384 6.20 9.80 16.12
CA GLY A 384 6.68 10.66 15.03
C GLY A 384 5.52 11.31 14.26
N GLY A 385 4.50 10.53 13.94
CA GLY A 385 3.30 11.03 13.27
C GLY A 385 2.50 12.00 14.12
N ILE A 386 2.33 11.71 15.41
CA ILE A 386 1.68 12.60 16.37
C ILE A 386 2.45 13.95 16.47
N ALA A 387 3.79 13.87 16.53
CA ALA A 387 4.62 15.09 16.58
C ALA A 387 4.48 15.90 15.28
N ALA A 388 4.52 15.25 14.11
CA ALA A 388 4.37 15.90 12.81
C ALA A 388 2.97 16.55 12.65
N ALA A 389 1.89 15.85 13.00
CA ALA A 389 0.54 16.39 12.96
C ALA A 389 0.38 17.63 13.85
N LYS A 390 0.97 17.62 15.06
CA LYS A 390 1.01 18.80 15.96
C LYS A 390 1.82 19.95 15.39
N MET A 391 2.79 19.70 14.52
CA MET A 391 3.55 20.74 13.80
C MET A 391 2.82 21.25 12.55
N GLY A 392 1.71 20.62 12.15
CA GLY A 392 0.93 20.96 10.96
C GLY A 392 1.44 20.30 9.67
N ASN A 393 2.28 19.27 9.77
CA ASN A 393 2.68 18.45 8.63
C ASN A 393 1.63 17.36 8.33
N ASP A 394 1.44 17.05 7.06
CA ASP A 394 0.67 15.87 6.65
C ASP A 394 1.43 14.59 7.04
N VAL A 395 0.69 13.55 7.40
CA VAL A 395 1.22 12.30 7.97
C VAL A 395 0.63 11.08 7.28
N ILE A 396 1.48 10.09 7.04
CA ILE A 396 1.09 8.72 6.72
C ILE A 396 1.54 7.83 7.88
N MET A 397 0.60 7.10 8.49
CA MET A 397 0.90 6.18 9.58
C MET A 397 1.32 4.82 9.04
N SER A 398 2.50 4.36 9.43
CA SER A 398 3.09 3.09 8.99
C SER A 398 3.85 2.39 10.13
N PRO A 399 3.25 2.31 11.36
CA PRO A 399 3.99 1.92 12.55
C PRO A 399 4.42 0.45 12.53
N THR A 400 5.69 0.18 12.90
CA THR A 400 6.28 -1.17 13.01
C THR A 400 5.42 -2.13 13.82
N THR A 401 4.77 -1.63 14.88
CA THR A 401 3.96 -2.43 15.81
C THR A 401 2.64 -2.94 15.22
N TYR A 402 2.27 -2.48 13.99
CA TYR A 402 0.98 -2.83 13.36
C TYR A 402 1.10 -3.19 11.88
N PHE A 403 2.07 -2.62 11.13
CA PHE A 403 2.08 -2.73 9.65
C PHE A 403 3.44 -3.04 9.05
N TYR A 404 4.38 -3.61 9.81
CA TYR A 404 5.59 -4.22 9.26
C TYR A 404 5.33 -5.70 9.00
N LEU A 405 4.93 -6.00 7.76
CA LEU A 405 4.46 -7.34 7.39
C LEU A 405 5.59 -8.32 7.10
N ASP A 406 6.82 -7.96 7.43
CA ASP A 406 8.02 -8.80 7.45
C ASP A 406 8.23 -9.54 8.78
N TYR A 407 7.36 -9.30 9.79
CA TYR A 407 7.36 -10.00 11.07
C TYR A 407 6.61 -11.33 10.97
N TYR A 408 6.97 -12.31 11.82
CA TYR A 408 6.23 -13.56 11.97
C TYR A 408 4.73 -13.33 12.25
N GLN A 409 3.88 -14.18 11.71
CA GLN A 409 2.43 -14.09 11.91
C GLN A 409 1.94 -14.91 13.09
N THR A 410 2.78 -15.79 13.62
CA THR A 410 2.51 -16.67 14.77
C THR A 410 3.55 -16.49 15.88
N ALA A 411 3.13 -16.73 17.11
CA ALA A 411 4.02 -16.69 18.27
C ALA A 411 4.98 -17.91 18.37
N ASP A 412 4.69 -18.99 17.66
CA ASP A 412 5.51 -20.20 17.59
C ASP A 412 5.84 -20.55 16.13
N PRO A 413 6.76 -19.82 15.50
CA PRO A 413 7.09 -20.01 14.09
C PRO A 413 7.69 -21.38 13.78
N GLU A 414 8.43 -22.00 14.72
CA GLU A 414 9.01 -23.33 14.51
C GLU A 414 7.93 -24.42 14.49
N ALA A 415 6.99 -24.39 15.44
CA ALA A 415 5.88 -25.35 15.49
C ALA A 415 4.95 -25.25 14.27
N ASN A 416 4.82 -24.06 13.72
CA ASN A 416 3.97 -23.78 12.56
C ASN A 416 4.70 -23.83 11.21
N ASN A 417 6.01 -24.17 11.20
CA ASN A 417 6.86 -24.17 10.00
C ASN A 417 6.78 -22.84 9.23
N GLU A 418 6.72 -21.72 9.94
CA GLU A 418 6.67 -20.42 9.32
C GLU A 418 8.00 -20.11 8.61
N PRO A 419 7.99 -19.51 7.42
CA PRO A 419 9.22 -19.09 6.74
C PRO A 419 10.06 -18.17 7.61
N LEU A 420 11.39 -18.19 7.42
CA LEU A 420 12.30 -17.28 8.12
C LEU A 420 11.86 -15.82 7.90
N ALA A 421 11.72 -15.08 9.00
CA ALA A 421 11.37 -13.67 9.00
C ALA A 421 12.37 -12.86 9.84
N ILE A 422 12.29 -11.54 9.83
CA ILE A 422 13.21 -10.68 10.60
C ILE A 422 13.13 -10.92 12.12
N GLY A 423 11.99 -11.38 12.60
CA GLY A 423 11.68 -11.61 14.02
C GLY A 423 10.33 -10.99 14.39
N GLY A 424 10.12 -10.72 15.67
CA GLY A 424 8.87 -10.18 16.17
C GLY A 424 7.69 -11.15 16.00
N CYS A 425 6.48 -10.69 16.32
CA CYS A 425 5.23 -11.41 16.07
C CYS A 425 4.12 -10.39 15.81
N LEU A 426 3.53 -10.44 14.64
CA LEU A 426 2.49 -9.51 14.20
C LEU A 426 1.34 -10.30 13.54
N PRO A 427 0.45 -10.92 14.33
CA PRO A 427 -0.72 -11.63 13.81
C PRO A 427 -1.75 -10.65 13.23
N LEU A 428 -2.67 -11.17 12.41
CA LEU A 428 -3.76 -10.38 11.79
C LEU A 428 -4.55 -9.56 12.82
N GLU A 429 -4.85 -10.15 13.99
CA GLU A 429 -5.57 -9.46 15.06
C GLU A 429 -4.85 -8.20 15.54
N LYS A 430 -3.51 -8.27 15.66
CA LYS A 430 -2.70 -7.13 16.07
C LYS A 430 -2.73 -6.01 15.02
N CYS A 431 -2.65 -6.34 13.73
CA CYS A 431 -2.82 -5.36 12.66
C CYS A 431 -4.19 -4.67 12.76
N TYR A 432 -5.25 -5.44 13.06
CA TYR A 432 -6.64 -4.95 13.13
C TYR A 432 -6.92 -4.05 14.35
N GLU A 433 -6.13 -4.13 15.41
CA GLU A 433 -6.27 -3.26 16.60
C GLU A 433 -5.93 -1.79 16.34
N PHE A 434 -5.17 -1.49 15.28
CA PHE A 434 -4.66 -0.15 15.03
C PHE A 434 -5.76 0.92 14.97
N ASP A 435 -5.53 2.02 15.68
CA ASP A 435 -6.29 3.27 15.59
C ASP A 435 -5.37 4.40 15.09
N PRO A 436 -5.58 4.90 13.85
CA PRO A 436 -4.72 5.94 13.27
C PRO A 436 -4.86 7.31 13.96
N PHE A 437 -5.84 7.49 14.83
CA PHE A 437 -6.13 8.75 15.51
C PHE A 437 -5.78 8.76 17.00
N ASP A 438 -5.29 7.63 17.53
CA ASP A 438 -4.91 7.55 18.95
C ASP A 438 -3.87 8.62 19.31
N GLY A 439 -4.10 9.33 20.42
CA GLY A 439 -3.25 10.43 20.88
C GLY A 439 -3.39 11.77 20.14
N LEU A 440 -4.35 11.90 19.19
CA LEU A 440 -4.60 13.10 18.40
C LEU A 440 -5.95 13.74 18.72
N ASN A 441 -5.97 15.07 18.84
CA ASN A 441 -7.23 15.82 18.91
C ASN A 441 -7.85 16.01 17.50
N ALA A 442 -9.09 16.53 17.44
CA ALA A 442 -9.85 16.66 16.18
C ALA A 442 -9.15 17.55 15.12
N ASP A 443 -8.42 18.60 15.56
CA ASP A 443 -7.70 19.49 14.64
C ASP A 443 -6.44 18.81 14.09
N GLU A 444 -5.81 17.93 14.87
CA GLU A 444 -4.62 17.18 14.48
C GLU A 444 -4.96 15.99 13.57
N GLN A 445 -6.13 15.35 13.75
CA GLN A 445 -6.57 14.18 12.98
C GLN A 445 -6.67 14.46 11.48
N HIS A 446 -6.98 15.69 11.05
CA HIS A 446 -7.09 16.02 9.62
C HIS A 446 -5.75 16.00 8.87
N HIS A 447 -4.62 16.03 9.60
CA HIS A 447 -3.28 15.84 9.04
C HIS A 447 -2.98 14.38 8.69
N ILE A 448 -3.70 13.40 9.27
CA ILE A 448 -3.53 11.99 8.92
C ILE A 448 -4.16 11.74 7.55
N LYS A 449 -3.32 11.53 6.53
CA LYS A 449 -3.76 11.31 5.14
C LYS A 449 -4.08 9.86 4.84
N GLY A 450 -3.55 8.95 5.64
CA GLY A 450 -3.79 7.52 5.50
C GLY A 450 -2.79 6.65 6.24
N ILE A 451 -2.83 5.37 5.90
CA ILE A 451 -1.99 4.32 6.49
C ILE A 451 -1.31 3.50 5.40
N GLN A 452 -0.17 2.92 5.75
CA GLN A 452 0.62 2.07 4.85
C GLN A 452 1.12 0.83 5.59
N ALA A 453 1.12 -0.31 4.90
CA ALA A 453 1.84 -1.51 5.28
C ALA A 453 3.18 -1.57 4.56
N ASN A 454 4.20 -2.08 5.23
CA ASN A 454 5.55 -2.23 4.69
C ASN A 454 5.95 -3.70 4.66
N LEU A 455 6.49 -4.14 3.51
CA LEU A 455 7.07 -5.46 3.33
C LEU A 455 8.55 -5.32 2.99
N TRP A 456 9.40 -5.37 4.02
CA TRP A 456 10.85 -5.42 3.88
C TRP A 456 11.30 -6.83 3.53
N THR A 457 12.27 -6.98 2.63
CA THR A 457 12.55 -8.28 2.01
C THR A 457 13.91 -8.89 2.38
N GLU A 458 14.54 -8.49 3.48
CA GLU A 458 15.79 -9.07 3.97
C GLU A 458 15.71 -10.60 4.09
N TYR A 459 14.57 -11.09 4.56
CA TYR A 459 14.32 -12.52 4.80
C TYR A 459 13.25 -13.10 3.87
N ILE A 460 12.87 -12.37 2.81
CA ILE A 460 11.81 -12.76 1.88
C ILE A 460 12.39 -12.91 0.47
N PRO A 461 13.06 -14.04 0.16
CA PRO A 461 13.75 -14.24 -1.12
C PRO A 461 12.85 -14.70 -2.27
N THR A 462 11.61 -15.12 -2.01
CA THR A 462 10.70 -15.66 -3.04
C THR A 462 9.36 -14.96 -3.03
N TYR A 463 8.67 -14.99 -4.18
CA TYR A 463 7.38 -14.32 -4.31
C TYR A 463 6.26 -15.06 -3.54
N GLU A 464 6.35 -16.39 -3.44
CA GLU A 464 5.45 -17.18 -2.59
C GLU A 464 5.53 -16.76 -1.12
N GLN A 465 6.72 -16.34 -0.67
CA GLN A 465 6.86 -15.80 0.68
C GLN A 465 6.32 -14.37 0.79
N VAL A 466 6.43 -13.55 -0.25
CA VAL A 466 5.76 -12.24 -0.32
C VAL A 466 4.26 -12.40 -0.10
N GLU A 467 3.61 -13.32 -0.82
CA GLU A 467 2.18 -13.62 -0.66
C GLU A 467 1.84 -14.07 0.76
N HIS A 468 2.64 -14.98 1.33
CA HIS A 468 2.44 -15.47 2.69
C HIS A 468 2.51 -14.34 3.73
N MET A 469 3.51 -13.47 3.59
CA MET A 469 3.72 -12.39 4.55
C MET A 469 2.68 -11.27 4.42
N GLU A 470 2.21 -10.99 3.22
CA GLU A 470 1.21 -9.95 2.95
C GLU A 470 -0.21 -10.41 3.34
N LEU A 471 -0.57 -11.66 2.95
CA LEU A 471 -1.93 -12.18 3.10
C LEU A 471 -2.10 -13.02 4.37
N PRO A 472 -3.18 -12.82 5.16
CA PRO A 472 -4.28 -11.88 4.92
C PRO A 472 -4.09 -10.50 5.59
N ARG A 473 -2.92 -10.15 6.14
CA ARG A 473 -2.73 -8.96 7.00
C ARG A 473 -3.03 -7.64 6.29
N ILE A 474 -2.82 -7.55 4.97
CA ILE A 474 -3.19 -6.36 4.20
C ILE A 474 -4.70 -6.08 4.24
N ALA A 475 -5.54 -7.09 4.49
CA ALA A 475 -6.97 -6.90 4.68
C ALA A 475 -7.30 -6.07 5.92
N ALA A 476 -6.48 -6.15 6.99
CA ALA A 476 -6.66 -5.32 8.19
C ALA A 476 -6.37 -3.85 7.87
N LEU A 477 -5.29 -3.55 7.14
CA LEU A 477 -5.01 -2.20 6.66
C LEU A 477 -6.17 -1.68 5.81
N ALA A 478 -6.64 -2.52 4.87
CA ALA A 478 -7.75 -2.17 4.00
C ALA A 478 -9.00 -1.81 4.78
N GLU A 479 -9.41 -2.64 5.75
CA GLU A 479 -10.60 -2.40 6.57
C GLU A 479 -10.48 -1.10 7.38
N ILE A 480 -9.34 -0.87 8.05
CA ILE A 480 -9.11 0.33 8.84
C ILE A 480 -9.08 1.58 7.96
N SER A 481 -8.37 1.53 6.83
CA SER A 481 -8.23 2.70 5.94
C SER A 481 -9.49 3.03 5.15
N TRP A 482 -10.38 2.07 5.00
CA TRP A 482 -11.64 2.23 4.28
C TRP A 482 -12.79 2.55 5.22
N SER A 483 -13.03 1.70 6.24
CA SER A 483 -14.22 1.76 7.11
C SER A 483 -13.99 2.54 8.40
N ASN A 484 -12.72 2.62 8.86
CA ASN A 484 -12.29 3.30 10.08
C ASN A 484 -13.20 3.01 11.29
N ALA A 485 -13.91 4.03 11.80
CA ALA A 485 -14.75 3.92 13.00
C ALA A 485 -15.97 2.98 12.83
N SER A 486 -16.29 2.59 11.60
CA SER A 486 -17.41 1.66 11.30
C SER A 486 -16.95 0.23 11.02
N LYS A 487 -15.66 -0.09 11.23
CA LYS A 487 -15.15 -1.44 11.03
C LYS A 487 -15.87 -2.45 11.95
N PRO A 488 -16.10 -3.70 11.48
CA PRO A 488 -16.76 -4.74 12.28
C PRO A 488 -15.89 -5.20 13.46
N GLU A 489 -16.48 -5.92 14.41
CA GLU A 489 -15.71 -6.62 15.44
C GLU A 489 -14.78 -7.68 14.80
N TYR A 490 -13.60 -7.91 15.39
CA TYR A 490 -12.57 -8.79 14.81
C TYR A 490 -13.07 -10.19 14.40
N PRO A 491 -13.91 -10.92 15.19
CA PRO A 491 -14.42 -12.23 14.75
C PRO A 491 -15.29 -12.14 13.49
N VAL A 492 -16.05 -11.06 13.33
CA VAL A 492 -16.88 -10.83 12.12
C VAL A 492 -15.99 -10.47 10.93
N PHE A 493 -14.92 -9.70 11.16
CA PHE A 493 -13.93 -9.39 10.13
C PHE A 493 -13.25 -10.66 9.60
N VAL A 494 -12.82 -11.58 10.47
CA VAL A 494 -12.23 -12.87 10.07
C VAL A 494 -13.24 -13.69 9.25
N GLU A 495 -14.50 -13.79 9.71
CA GLU A 495 -15.56 -14.48 8.97
C GLU A 495 -15.79 -13.85 7.58
N ASN A 496 -15.71 -12.52 7.49
CA ASN A 496 -15.83 -11.82 6.20
C ASN A 496 -14.66 -12.13 5.27
N ILE A 497 -13.42 -12.23 5.76
CA ILE A 497 -12.27 -12.67 4.97
C ILE A 497 -12.48 -14.10 4.45
N GLU A 498 -12.90 -15.03 5.34
CA GLU A 498 -13.16 -16.41 4.96
C GLU A 498 -14.18 -16.52 3.81
N LYS A 499 -15.22 -15.69 3.82
CA LYS A 499 -16.27 -15.72 2.80
C LYS A 499 -15.94 -14.93 1.53
N ALA A 500 -15.31 -13.76 1.66
CA ALA A 500 -15.13 -12.83 0.56
C ALA A 500 -13.76 -12.97 -0.13
N LEU A 501 -12.68 -13.19 0.62
CA LEU A 501 -11.32 -13.15 0.10
C LEU A 501 -10.70 -14.54 -0.11
N LEU A 502 -10.88 -15.50 0.82
CA LEU A 502 -10.26 -16.82 0.67
C LEU A 502 -10.67 -17.57 -0.61
N PRO A 503 -11.93 -17.49 -1.11
CA PRO A 503 -12.27 -18.06 -2.40
C PRO A 503 -11.45 -17.47 -3.56
N ILE A 504 -11.16 -16.16 -3.51
CA ILE A 504 -10.35 -15.47 -4.52
C ILE A 504 -8.87 -15.89 -4.38
N TYR A 505 -8.32 -15.89 -3.16
CA TYR A 505 -6.94 -16.31 -2.91
C TYR A 505 -6.70 -17.73 -3.42
N THR A 506 -7.63 -18.64 -3.10
CA THR A 506 -7.56 -20.04 -3.54
C THR A 506 -7.64 -20.15 -5.06
N ALA A 507 -8.56 -19.43 -5.70
CA ALA A 507 -8.73 -19.48 -7.15
C ALA A 507 -7.52 -18.90 -7.91
N ARG A 508 -6.85 -17.91 -7.32
CA ARG A 508 -5.63 -17.30 -7.87
C ARG A 508 -4.35 -18.05 -7.50
N GLY A 509 -4.44 -19.05 -6.61
CA GLY A 509 -3.29 -19.83 -6.16
C GLY A 509 -2.35 -19.07 -5.24
N TYR A 510 -2.80 -18.02 -4.56
CA TYR A 510 -1.99 -17.26 -3.61
C TYR A 510 -1.58 -18.11 -2.41
N ASN A 511 -0.33 -17.99 -2.01
CA ASN A 511 0.24 -18.64 -0.83
C ASN A 511 -0.06 -17.80 0.45
N PHE A 512 -1.31 -17.73 0.86
CA PHE A 512 -1.70 -16.95 2.05
C PHE A 512 -1.43 -17.69 3.37
N SER A 513 -1.19 -16.94 4.45
CA SER A 513 -1.03 -17.49 5.80
C SER A 513 -2.35 -18.03 6.36
N PRO A 514 -2.39 -19.27 6.90
CA PRO A 514 -3.61 -19.88 7.41
C PRO A 514 -3.94 -19.54 8.87
N TYR A 515 -2.99 -18.99 9.64
CA TYR A 515 -3.07 -18.95 11.12
C TYR A 515 -4.28 -18.20 11.67
N ALA A 516 -4.79 -17.20 10.97
CA ALA A 516 -5.98 -16.45 11.40
C ALA A 516 -7.28 -17.29 11.29
N PHE A 517 -7.27 -18.41 10.57
CA PHE A 517 -8.43 -19.25 10.25
C PHE A 517 -8.37 -20.62 10.95
N GLU A 518 -7.25 -20.96 11.56
CA GLU A 518 -7.10 -22.18 12.36
C GLU A 518 -7.79 -22.01 13.72
N LYS A 519 -8.70 -22.96 14.06
CA LYS A 519 -9.50 -22.94 15.31
C LYS A 519 -8.87 -23.82 16.36
#